data_f75ab49812e7783c30d306e3ee2b32be
#
_entry.id   f75ab49812e7783c30d306e3ee2b32be
#
_cell.length_a   1.000
_cell.length_b   1.000
_cell.length_c   1.000
_cell.angle_alpha   90.00
_cell.angle_beta   90.00
_cell.angle_gamma   90.00
#
_symmetry.space_group_name_H-M   'P 1'
#
loop_
_entity.id
_entity.type
_entity.pdbx_description
1 polymer ?
#
loop_
_entity_poly.entity_id
_entity_poly.type
_entity_poly.pdbx_seq_one_letter_code
_entity_poly.pdbx_strand_id
1 'polypeptide(L)'
;MNLSTRISVIWSSWPGAEPGGDSHNIANQVRDIQMNRRNTILSFLCVCSMLATVSIVGLGDDEPKAAPRAFIDGTGEGWRALGPANFINVNCAKDTWAWKDGVLHCTGRPVGVMRYEKQLTNFEVVLEWRHMRNAGNSGFFAWIPEASLNRLKPGQLPQGIEVQILDLGYAESYEKQHKKKSDWFTSHGDVFPTQASKMKPFPPVAPNGKRSFPTKNLTRGVKQWNHYYIRCINSEVRLWVNGEEVSGGTNCSPGTGYMAIESEGSPVEFRNIKLRELP
;
A
#
# COMPACT_ATOMS: atom_id res chain seq x y z
N MET A 1 41.92 -10.63 20.64
CA MET A 1 41.26 -11.60 19.72
C MET A 1 39.88 -11.07 19.38
N ASN A 2 39.76 -10.49 18.19
CA ASN A 2 38.51 -9.87 17.69
C ASN A 2 37.76 -10.92 16.86
N LEU A 3 36.59 -11.33 17.31
CA LEU A 3 35.67 -12.13 16.54
C LEU A 3 34.50 -11.24 16.10
N SER A 4 34.61 -10.73 14.86
CA SER A 4 33.54 -10.07 14.12
C SER A 4 32.63 -11.15 13.54
N THR A 5 31.48 -11.36 14.14
CA THR A 5 30.44 -12.27 13.59
C THR A 5 29.61 -11.52 12.56
N ARG A 6 29.88 -11.73 11.28
CA ARG A 6 29.03 -11.30 10.17
C ARG A 6 27.79 -12.19 10.14
N ILE A 7 26.65 -11.65 10.46
CA ILE A 7 25.34 -12.31 10.21
C ILE A 7 25.00 -12.05 8.74
N SER A 8 25.16 -13.09 7.92
CA SER A 8 24.66 -13.10 6.54
C SER A 8 23.17 -13.40 6.56
N VAL A 9 22.36 -12.42 6.21
CA VAL A 9 20.93 -12.61 5.95
C VAL A 9 20.80 -13.32 4.60
N ILE A 10 20.42 -14.60 4.64
CA ILE A 10 20.16 -15.40 3.43
C ILE A 10 18.78 -15.04 2.93
N TRP A 11 18.71 -14.25 1.87
CA TRP A 11 17.53 -14.06 1.05
C TRP A 11 17.42 -15.24 0.09
N SER A 12 16.33 -15.99 0.17
CA SER A 12 16.03 -17.04 -0.79
C SER A 12 15.86 -16.42 -2.19
N SER A 13 16.80 -16.74 -3.06
CA SER A 13 16.81 -16.38 -4.47
C SER A 13 15.66 -17.04 -5.23
N TRP A 14 14.90 -16.26 -5.98
CA TRP A 14 14.01 -16.73 -7.03
C TRP A 14 14.78 -16.82 -8.35
N PRO A 15 14.66 -17.92 -9.12
CA PRO A 15 15.34 -18.09 -10.40
C PRO A 15 14.55 -17.44 -11.55
N GLY A 16 15.29 -16.86 -12.48
CA GLY A 16 14.92 -16.77 -13.89
C GLY A 16 14.62 -15.37 -14.45
N ALA A 17 15.64 -14.75 -15.03
CA ALA A 17 15.57 -14.03 -16.31
C ALA A 17 16.99 -13.90 -16.85
N GLU A 18 17.26 -14.55 -17.98
CA GLU A 18 18.46 -14.43 -18.83
C GLU A 18 18.47 -13.09 -19.57
N PRO A 19 19.66 -12.53 -19.90
CA PRO A 19 19.79 -11.26 -20.60
C PRO A 19 19.91 -11.47 -22.11
N GLY A 20 19.21 -10.65 -22.88
CA GLY A 20 19.34 -10.59 -24.33
C GLY A 20 19.25 -9.17 -24.87
N GLY A 21 20.38 -8.64 -25.33
CA GLY A 21 20.59 -7.97 -26.60
C GLY A 21 20.24 -6.49 -26.79
N ASP A 22 21.32 -5.76 -27.02
CA ASP A 22 21.53 -4.67 -27.98
C ASP A 22 21.24 -3.21 -27.60
N SER A 23 22.37 -2.59 -27.35
CA SER A 23 22.62 -1.16 -27.51
C SER A 23 22.69 -0.79 -28.99
N HIS A 24 21.94 0.21 -29.45
CA HIS A 24 22.41 1.30 -30.32
C HIS A 24 21.29 2.27 -30.71
N ASN A 25 21.68 3.55 -30.69
CA ASN A 25 21.04 4.69 -31.35
C ASN A 25 19.72 5.23 -30.75
N ILE A 26 19.83 6.44 -30.20
CA ILE A 26 19.21 7.67 -30.73
C ILE A 26 19.74 8.85 -29.89
N ALA A 27 20.86 9.37 -30.34
CA ALA A 27 21.21 10.78 -30.16
C ALA A 27 20.82 11.47 -31.46
N ASN A 28 19.80 12.32 -31.41
CA ASN A 28 19.51 13.42 -32.34
C ASN A 28 17.99 13.62 -32.45
N GLN A 29 17.50 14.53 -31.64
CA GLN A 29 16.36 15.43 -31.99
C GLN A 29 16.03 16.32 -30.77
N VAL A 30 16.93 17.28 -30.53
CA VAL A 30 16.58 18.49 -29.78
C VAL A 30 17.24 19.64 -30.53
N ARG A 31 16.51 20.25 -31.44
CA ARG A 31 16.68 21.64 -31.94
C ARG A 31 15.46 22.00 -32.78
N ASP A 32 15.03 23.22 -32.59
CA ASP A 32 13.98 23.94 -33.31
C ASP A 32 12.58 23.88 -32.70
N ILE A 33 12.35 24.79 -31.79
CA ILE A 33 11.18 25.72 -31.72
C ILE A 33 11.52 26.82 -30.72
N GLN A 34 12.29 27.77 -31.15
CA GLN A 34 12.29 29.15 -30.62
C GLN A 34 12.26 30.10 -31.81
N MET A 35 11.36 31.06 -31.73
CA MET A 35 11.16 32.28 -32.52
C MET A 35 9.83 32.31 -33.29
N ASN A 36 8.84 32.95 -32.69
CA ASN A 36 8.23 34.10 -33.30
C ASN A 36 7.31 34.81 -32.29
N ARG A 37 7.85 35.79 -31.64
CA ARG A 37 7.08 36.92 -31.08
C ARG A 37 7.64 38.17 -31.71
N ARG A 38 6.80 38.92 -32.45
CA ARG A 38 6.77 40.38 -32.46
C ARG A 38 5.87 40.92 -33.58
N ASN A 39 5.07 41.88 -33.16
CA ASN A 39 4.48 43.00 -33.92
C ASN A 39 3.23 42.71 -34.76
N THR A 40 2.09 43.27 -34.34
CA THR A 40 1.61 44.51 -34.97
C THR A 40 0.55 45.15 -34.07
N ILE A 41 0.78 46.43 -33.79
CA ILE A 41 -0.05 47.39 -33.08
C ILE A 41 -0.80 48.26 -34.11
N LEU A 42 -1.94 48.78 -33.69
CA LEU A 42 -2.70 49.94 -34.20
C LEU A 42 -3.68 49.71 -35.37
N SER A 43 -4.92 49.97 -35.14
CA SER A 43 -5.67 51.21 -35.40
C SER A 43 -7.16 50.99 -35.60
N PHE A 44 -8.00 51.70 -35.06
CA PHE A 44 -9.02 52.73 -35.30
C PHE A 44 -10.38 52.42 -34.64
N LEU A 45 -10.64 53.20 -33.73
CA LEU A 45 -11.73 54.14 -33.37
C LEU A 45 -13.09 54.02 -34.09
N CYS A 46 -14.06 54.05 -33.27
CA CYS A 46 -15.30 54.86 -33.30
C CYS A 46 -16.63 54.18 -33.66
N VAL A 47 -17.55 54.41 -32.75
CA VAL A 47 -18.98 54.80 -32.85
C VAL A 47 -20.00 53.67 -32.73
N CYS A 48 -20.73 53.75 -31.73
CA CYS A 48 -22.15 53.92 -31.44
C CYS A 48 -22.64 53.14 -30.26
N SER A 49 -23.04 53.90 -29.29
CA SER A 49 -23.81 53.51 -28.13
C SER A 49 -25.14 52.86 -28.56
N MET A 50 -25.34 51.62 -28.12
CA MET A 50 -26.68 51.10 -27.82
C MET A 50 -26.57 50.28 -26.54
N LEU A 51 -27.15 50.82 -25.49
CA LEU A 51 -27.38 50.14 -24.23
C LEU A 51 -28.37 48.99 -24.49
N ALA A 52 -27.82 47.79 -24.67
CA ALA A 52 -28.54 46.56 -24.47
C ALA A 52 -28.07 46.00 -23.14
N THR A 53 -28.88 46.11 -22.10
CA THR A 53 -28.70 45.39 -20.86
C THR A 53 -28.89 43.90 -21.13
N VAL A 54 -27.80 43.22 -21.51
CA VAL A 54 -27.78 41.76 -21.50
C VAL A 54 -27.57 41.37 -20.05
N SER A 55 -28.64 40.89 -19.40
CA SER A 55 -28.52 40.14 -18.16
C SER A 55 -27.68 38.90 -18.46
N ILE A 56 -26.41 38.97 -18.12
CA ILE A 56 -25.56 37.76 -18.06
C ILE A 56 -26.11 36.95 -16.90
N VAL A 57 -27.00 36.01 -17.21
CA VAL A 57 -27.23 34.86 -16.32
C VAL A 57 -25.88 34.16 -16.24
N GLY A 58 -25.20 34.35 -15.13
CA GLY A 58 -23.99 33.61 -14.82
C GLY A 58 -24.35 32.14 -14.83
N LEU A 59 -24.00 31.44 -15.89
CA LEU A 59 -23.82 30.00 -15.83
C LEU A 59 -22.64 29.80 -14.88
N GLY A 60 -22.96 29.63 -13.60
CA GLY A 60 -22.00 29.11 -12.67
C GLY A 60 -21.53 27.76 -13.23
N ASP A 61 -20.27 27.68 -13.54
CA ASP A 61 -19.60 26.40 -13.73
C ASP A 61 -19.70 25.64 -12.39
N ASP A 62 -20.84 24.97 -12.18
CA ASP A 62 -20.96 23.94 -11.19
C ASP A 62 -20.09 22.77 -11.69
N GLU A 63 -18.80 22.85 -11.44
CA GLU A 63 -17.95 21.65 -11.43
C GLU A 63 -18.71 20.61 -10.59
N PRO A 64 -18.93 19.40 -11.12
CA PRO A 64 -19.63 18.38 -10.38
C PRO A 64 -18.88 18.14 -9.07
N LYS A 65 -19.48 18.61 -7.97
CA LYS A 65 -18.94 18.50 -6.63
C LYS A 65 -18.63 17.02 -6.41
N ALA A 66 -17.34 16.69 -6.31
CA ALA A 66 -16.90 15.32 -6.13
C ALA A 66 -17.74 14.70 -5.02
N ALA A 67 -18.36 13.54 -5.30
CA ALA A 67 -19.16 12.83 -4.32
C ALA A 67 -18.36 12.71 -3.01
N PRO A 68 -18.97 12.95 -1.84
CA PRO A 68 -18.26 12.84 -0.58
C PRO A 68 -17.65 11.45 -0.49
N ARG A 69 -16.36 11.40 -0.22
CA ARG A 69 -15.64 10.12 -0.06
C ARG A 69 -16.29 9.33 1.07
N ALA A 70 -16.74 8.11 0.79
CA ALA A 70 -17.22 7.20 1.80
C ALA A 70 -16.02 6.70 2.61
N PHE A 71 -15.72 7.38 3.72
CA PHE A 71 -14.67 6.98 4.63
C PHE A 71 -15.22 5.92 5.58
N ILE A 72 -14.80 4.67 5.40
CA ILE A 72 -15.17 3.56 6.28
C ILE A 72 -14.28 3.63 7.53
N ASP A 73 -14.87 4.01 8.65
CA ASP A 73 -14.15 4.22 9.92
C ASP A 73 -14.32 3.07 10.93
N GLY A 74 -15.02 2.01 10.52
CA GLY A 74 -15.29 0.87 11.39
C GLY A 74 -16.26 1.22 12.52
N THR A 75 -17.26 2.04 12.26
CA THR A 75 -18.39 2.30 13.15
C THR A 75 -19.66 1.61 12.62
N GLY A 76 -20.63 1.42 13.52
CA GLY A 76 -21.89 0.77 13.20
C GLY A 76 -21.96 -0.69 13.64
N GLU A 77 -23.02 -1.38 13.22
CA GLU A 77 -23.32 -2.75 13.64
C GLU A 77 -22.23 -3.74 13.23
N GLY A 78 -21.90 -4.65 14.13
CA GLY A 78 -20.94 -5.74 13.92
C GLY A 78 -19.46 -5.32 14.02
N TRP A 79 -19.15 -4.04 14.03
CA TRP A 79 -17.78 -3.57 14.23
C TRP A 79 -17.38 -3.62 15.69
N ARG A 80 -16.18 -4.11 15.95
CA ARG A 80 -15.57 -4.11 17.29
C ARG A 80 -14.11 -3.68 17.25
N ALA A 81 -13.70 -2.92 18.25
CA ALA A 81 -12.30 -2.55 18.43
C ALA A 81 -11.48 -3.76 18.89
N LEU A 82 -10.27 -3.88 18.35
CA LEU A 82 -9.31 -4.89 18.76
C LEU A 82 -8.23 -4.28 19.64
N GLY A 83 -7.83 -5.05 20.66
CA GLY A 83 -6.80 -4.68 21.62
C GLY A 83 -5.84 -5.84 21.89
N PRO A 84 -4.96 -5.69 22.90
CA PRO A 84 -3.91 -6.67 23.17
C PRO A 84 -4.41 -8.09 23.39
N ALA A 85 -5.61 -8.28 23.96
CA ALA A 85 -6.18 -9.58 24.23
C ALA A 85 -6.60 -10.35 22.95
N ASN A 86 -6.75 -9.66 21.83
CA ASN A 86 -7.19 -10.26 20.56
C ASN A 86 -6.02 -10.77 19.68
N PHE A 87 -4.78 -10.55 20.10
CA PHE A 87 -3.62 -10.85 19.28
C PHE A 87 -2.65 -11.80 19.97
N ILE A 88 -2.03 -12.64 19.17
CA ILE A 88 -1.04 -13.62 19.57
C ILE A 88 0.25 -13.36 18.82
N ASN A 89 1.34 -13.16 19.55
CA ASN A 89 2.68 -13.02 18.98
C ASN A 89 3.15 -14.34 18.38
N VAL A 90 3.59 -14.30 17.14
CA VAL A 90 4.15 -15.47 16.42
C VAL A 90 5.52 -15.11 15.89
N ASN A 91 6.52 -15.86 16.30
CA ASN A 91 7.90 -15.75 15.77
C ASN A 91 8.59 -14.40 16.02
N CYS A 92 8.11 -13.63 16.99
CA CYS A 92 8.70 -12.36 17.42
C CYS A 92 9.16 -12.43 18.88
N ALA A 93 10.07 -11.58 19.29
CA ALA A 93 10.47 -11.39 20.68
C ALA A 93 9.31 -10.76 21.50
N LYS A 94 9.38 -10.89 22.81
CA LYS A 94 8.30 -10.36 23.70
C LYS A 94 8.13 -8.85 23.62
N ASP A 95 9.21 -8.14 23.34
CA ASP A 95 9.31 -6.68 23.24
C ASP A 95 9.15 -6.15 21.81
N THR A 96 8.92 -7.04 20.82
CA THR A 96 8.66 -6.61 19.44
C THR A 96 7.39 -5.75 19.34
N TRP A 97 6.38 -6.08 20.16
CA TRP A 97 5.06 -5.47 20.16
C TRP A 97 4.72 -4.92 21.54
N ALA A 98 4.32 -3.66 21.60
CA ALA A 98 3.90 -3.01 22.83
C ALA A 98 2.66 -2.15 22.61
N TRP A 99 1.62 -2.38 23.41
CA TRP A 99 0.44 -1.51 23.46
C TRP A 99 0.65 -0.39 24.47
N LYS A 100 0.51 0.85 24.02
CA LYS A 100 0.57 2.03 24.87
C LYS A 100 -0.42 3.08 24.39
N ASP A 101 -1.26 3.57 25.26
CA ASP A 101 -2.24 4.65 24.99
C ASP A 101 -3.11 4.39 23.74
N GLY A 102 -3.56 3.15 23.54
CA GLY A 102 -4.37 2.75 22.38
C GLY A 102 -3.60 2.58 21.08
N VAL A 103 -2.28 2.74 21.10
CA VAL A 103 -1.38 2.55 19.97
C VAL A 103 -0.59 1.27 20.15
N LEU A 104 -0.55 0.43 19.11
CA LEU A 104 0.33 -0.71 19.02
C LEU A 104 1.65 -0.25 18.40
N HIS A 105 2.72 -0.32 19.16
CA HIS A 105 4.07 -0.04 18.70
C HIS A 105 4.75 -1.35 18.30
N CYS A 106 5.36 -1.35 17.12
CA CYS A 106 6.18 -2.45 16.63
C CYS A 106 7.62 -1.96 16.42
N THR A 107 8.60 -2.68 16.95
CA THR A 107 10.02 -2.36 16.74
C THR A 107 10.50 -2.73 15.33
N GLY A 108 9.77 -3.60 14.63
CA GLY A 108 10.16 -4.18 13.36
C GLY A 108 11.18 -5.32 13.47
N ARG A 109 11.55 -5.74 14.67
CA ARG A 109 12.56 -6.80 14.89
C ARG A 109 12.22 -7.67 16.10
N PRO A 110 12.43 -9.00 15.96
CA PRO A 110 12.75 -9.74 14.75
C PRO A 110 11.61 -9.71 13.73
N VAL A 111 11.88 -10.18 12.49
CA VAL A 111 10.84 -10.40 11.49
C VAL A 111 9.89 -11.49 11.95
N GLY A 112 8.60 -11.24 11.82
CA GLY A 112 7.52 -12.14 12.23
C GLY A 112 6.18 -11.43 12.20
N VAL A 113 5.17 -12.02 12.83
CA VAL A 113 3.81 -11.48 12.81
C VAL A 113 3.16 -11.50 14.18
N MET A 114 2.17 -10.64 14.35
CA MET A 114 1.20 -10.70 15.42
C MET A 114 -0.16 -11.04 14.80
N ARG A 115 -0.64 -12.27 15.03
CA ARG A 115 -1.89 -12.76 14.44
C ARG A 115 -3.09 -12.48 15.32
N TYR A 116 -4.23 -12.32 14.69
CA TYR A 116 -5.53 -12.36 15.37
C TYR A 116 -5.80 -13.75 15.98
N GLU A 117 -6.57 -13.79 17.05
CA GLU A 117 -6.82 -15.01 17.85
C GLU A 117 -7.56 -16.11 17.10
N LYS A 118 -8.46 -15.76 16.14
CA LYS A 118 -9.32 -16.68 15.41
C LYS A 118 -9.04 -16.70 13.92
N GLN A 119 -9.44 -17.78 13.25
CA GLN A 119 -9.51 -17.83 11.81
C GLN A 119 -10.76 -17.09 11.33
N LEU A 120 -10.67 -16.45 10.17
CA LEU A 120 -11.69 -15.64 9.55
C LEU A 120 -11.91 -16.11 8.11
N THR A 121 -13.14 -16.07 7.64
CA THR A 121 -13.50 -16.32 6.22
C THR A 121 -13.91 -15.02 5.57
N ASN A 122 -15.06 -14.47 5.94
CA ASN A 122 -15.55 -13.19 5.46
C ASN A 122 -15.39 -12.15 6.57
N PHE A 123 -14.68 -11.06 6.28
CA PHE A 123 -14.44 -10.03 7.29
C PHE A 123 -14.01 -8.70 6.66
N GLU A 124 -14.13 -7.69 7.44
CA GLU A 124 -13.63 -6.35 7.13
C GLU A 124 -12.75 -5.84 8.28
N VAL A 125 -11.70 -5.13 7.93
CA VAL A 125 -10.77 -4.52 8.89
C VAL A 125 -10.57 -3.06 8.56
N VAL A 126 -10.57 -2.22 9.58
CA VAL A 126 -10.06 -0.87 9.55
C VAL A 126 -8.84 -0.81 10.45
N LEU A 127 -7.80 -0.18 10.00
CA LEU A 127 -6.63 0.13 10.80
C LEU A 127 -5.97 1.42 10.31
N GLU A 128 -5.33 2.12 11.23
CA GLU A 128 -4.42 3.21 10.88
C GLU A 128 -2.99 2.81 11.20
N TRP A 129 -2.07 3.21 10.32
CA TRP A 129 -0.65 2.90 10.46
C TRP A 129 0.24 4.09 10.12
N ARG A 130 1.46 4.11 10.68
CA ARG A 130 2.52 5.03 10.29
C ARG A 130 3.89 4.43 10.52
N HIS A 131 4.79 4.58 9.56
CA HIS A 131 6.21 4.28 9.76
C HIS A 131 6.88 5.38 10.58
N MET A 132 7.78 4.99 11.48
CA MET A 132 8.49 5.92 12.37
C MET A 132 9.82 6.39 11.77
N ARG A 133 10.26 5.77 10.68
CA ARG A 133 11.46 6.16 9.91
C ARG A 133 11.26 5.94 8.41
N ASN A 134 12.12 6.59 7.62
CA ASN A 134 12.14 6.44 6.16
C ASN A 134 12.46 5.00 5.73
N ALA A 135 11.95 4.61 4.57
CA ALA A 135 12.11 3.29 3.96
C ALA A 135 11.65 2.13 4.86
N GLY A 136 10.56 2.35 5.61
CA GLY A 136 9.96 1.33 6.46
C GLY A 136 9.23 0.27 5.66
N ASN A 137 9.22 -0.98 6.18
CA ASN A 137 8.47 -2.10 5.68
C ASN A 137 7.63 -2.74 6.77
N SER A 138 6.42 -3.11 6.42
CA SER A 138 5.43 -3.85 7.19
C SER A 138 4.32 -4.31 6.25
N GLY A 139 3.37 -5.11 6.74
CA GLY A 139 2.24 -5.61 5.97
C GLY A 139 1.06 -6.01 6.86
N PHE A 140 -0.08 -6.18 6.21
CA PHE A 140 -1.24 -6.86 6.77
C PHE A 140 -1.48 -8.14 5.97
N PHE A 141 -1.64 -9.26 6.65
CA PHE A 141 -1.97 -10.55 6.03
C PHE A 141 -3.43 -10.91 6.22
N ALA A 142 -4.05 -11.38 5.16
CA ALA A 142 -5.33 -12.08 5.20
C ALA A 142 -5.15 -13.57 4.91
N TRP A 143 -5.98 -14.40 5.58
CA TRP A 143 -6.14 -15.83 5.33
C TRP A 143 -4.86 -16.66 5.45
N ILE A 144 -4.09 -16.44 6.50
CA ILE A 144 -2.91 -17.26 6.80
C ILE A 144 -3.35 -18.64 7.25
N PRO A 145 -2.94 -19.73 6.57
CA PRO A 145 -3.23 -21.08 7.06
C PRO A 145 -2.49 -21.37 8.36
N GLU A 146 -3.15 -22.02 9.30
CA GLU A 146 -2.53 -22.45 10.57
C GLU A 146 -1.25 -23.27 10.36
N ALA A 147 -1.26 -24.17 9.40
CA ALA A 147 -0.10 -24.95 9.05
C ALA A 147 1.11 -24.11 8.59
N SER A 148 0.87 -22.91 8.04
CA SER A 148 1.94 -21.98 7.71
C SER A 148 2.57 -21.37 8.96
N LEU A 149 1.73 -20.91 9.90
CA LEU A 149 2.20 -20.36 11.18
C LEU A 149 3.02 -21.37 11.99
N ASN A 150 2.55 -22.62 12.04
CA ASN A 150 3.20 -23.68 12.81
C ASN A 150 4.57 -24.09 12.25
N ARG A 151 4.88 -23.74 11.00
CA ARG A 151 6.17 -24.05 10.34
C ARG A 151 7.11 -22.87 10.25
N LEU A 152 6.69 -21.69 10.71
CA LEU A 152 7.53 -20.48 10.63
C LEU A 152 8.80 -20.65 11.46
N LYS A 153 9.93 -20.40 10.81
CA LYS A 153 11.22 -20.25 11.46
C LYS A 153 11.47 -18.77 11.81
N PRO A 154 12.35 -18.46 12.75
CA PRO A 154 12.75 -17.10 13.05
C PRO A 154 13.17 -16.34 11.77
N GLY A 155 12.63 -15.13 11.60
CA GLY A 155 12.92 -14.29 10.44
C GLY A 155 12.11 -14.59 9.17
N GLN A 156 11.12 -15.48 9.26
CA GLN A 156 10.24 -15.81 8.14
C GLN A 156 8.84 -15.20 8.32
N LEU A 157 8.20 -14.91 7.19
CA LEU A 157 6.82 -14.49 7.09
C LEU A 157 5.91 -15.60 6.60
N PRO A 158 4.62 -15.58 6.96
CA PRO A 158 3.69 -16.66 6.62
C PRO A 158 3.25 -16.64 5.16
N GLN A 159 2.63 -17.72 4.74
CA GLN A 159 1.80 -17.77 3.56
C GLN A 159 0.50 -17.00 3.81
N GLY A 160 0.01 -16.25 2.81
CA GLY A 160 -1.26 -15.49 2.90
C GLY A 160 -1.45 -14.57 1.71
N ILE A 161 -2.46 -13.71 1.80
CA ILE A 161 -2.60 -12.56 0.91
C ILE A 161 -2.12 -11.34 1.68
N GLU A 162 -1.09 -10.70 1.17
CA GLU A 162 -0.48 -9.54 1.81
C GLU A 162 -1.01 -8.25 1.23
N VAL A 163 -1.38 -7.34 2.11
CA VAL A 163 -1.65 -5.94 1.86
C VAL A 163 -0.45 -5.14 2.33
N GLN A 164 0.31 -4.62 1.39
CA GLN A 164 1.60 -4.00 1.65
C GLN A 164 1.49 -2.69 2.44
N ILE A 165 2.38 -2.50 3.38
CA ILE A 165 2.54 -1.28 4.18
C ILE A 165 3.99 -0.79 4.04
N LEU A 166 4.28 0.00 2.99
CA LEU A 166 5.61 0.58 2.76
C LEU A 166 5.63 2.09 2.99
N ASP A 167 6.75 2.58 3.51
CA ASP A 167 7.07 4.01 3.49
C ASP A 167 7.45 4.46 2.08
N LEU A 168 7.16 5.71 1.75
CA LEU A 168 7.40 6.29 0.42
C LEU A 168 8.86 6.22 -0.04
N GLY A 169 9.81 6.27 0.88
CA GLY A 169 11.24 6.17 0.58
C GLY A 169 11.74 4.75 0.35
N TYR A 170 10.87 3.72 0.45
CA TYR A 170 11.31 2.33 0.34
C TYR A 170 11.85 1.99 -1.05
N ALA A 171 11.20 2.44 -2.11
CA ALA A 171 11.62 2.20 -3.49
C ALA A 171 13.04 2.73 -3.77
N GLU A 172 13.31 3.98 -3.40
CA GLU A 172 14.64 4.57 -3.55
C GLU A 172 15.71 3.82 -2.73
N SER A 173 15.39 3.48 -1.48
CA SER A 173 16.28 2.72 -0.61
C SER A 173 16.59 1.33 -1.20
N TYR A 174 15.57 0.64 -1.72
CA TYR A 174 15.73 -0.65 -2.40
C TYR A 174 16.66 -0.55 -3.60
N GLU A 175 16.43 0.41 -4.49
CA GLU A 175 17.27 0.61 -5.69
C GLU A 175 18.73 0.94 -5.34
N LYS A 176 18.92 1.78 -4.33
CA LYS A 176 20.25 2.14 -3.83
C LYS A 176 20.99 0.93 -3.24
N GLN A 177 20.29 0.09 -2.48
CA GLN A 177 20.87 -1.06 -1.78
C GLN A 177 21.13 -2.23 -2.74
N HIS A 178 20.17 -2.55 -3.60
CA HIS A 178 20.22 -3.75 -4.44
C HIS A 178 20.73 -3.50 -5.85
N LYS A 179 20.89 -2.23 -6.27
CA LYS A 179 21.27 -1.84 -7.64
C LYS A 179 20.32 -2.41 -8.71
N LYS A 180 19.03 -2.53 -8.35
CA LYS A 180 17.95 -3.04 -9.19
C LYS A 180 16.78 -2.07 -9.18
N LYS A 181 16.03 -2.03 -10.27
CA LYS A 181 14.78 -1.23 -10.34
C LYS A 181 13.73 -1.77 -9.37
N SER A 182 12.90 -0.87 -8.88
CA SER A 182 11.76 -1.14 -7.99
C SER A 182 10.42 -1.22 -8.75
N ASP A 183 10.44 -1.54 -10.05
CA ASP A 183 9.28 -1.55 -10.93
C ASP A 183 8.28 -2.68 -10.67
N TRP A 184 8.62 -3.62 -9.79
CA TRP A 184 7.78 -4.77 -9.43
C TRP A 184 6.95 -4.57 -8.15
N PHE A 185 7.09 -3.44 -7.47
CA PHE A 185 6.28 -3.04 -6.31
C PHE A 185 6.09 -1.52 -6.23
N THR A 186 5.12 -1.07 -5.44
CA THR A 186 4.91 0.35 -5.11
C THR A 186 4.83 0.55 -3.60
N SER A 187 4.84 1.80 -3.15
CA SER A 187 4.68 2.17 -1.74
C SER A 187 3.27 2.66 -1.41
N HIS A 188 2.25 2.25 -2.16
CA HIS A 188 0.92 2.84 -2.05
C HIS A 188 -0.21 1.85 -1.78
N GLY A 189 0.13 0.64 -1.30
CA GLY A 189 -0.84 -0.38 -0.92
C GLY A 189 -1.03 -1.45 -2.00
N ASP A 190 0.06 -2.06 -2.44
CA ASP A 190 -0.02 -3.25 -3.28
C ASP A 190 -0.71 -4.40 -2.56
N VAL A 191 -1.39 -5.28 -3.32
CA VAL A 191 -1.96 -6.52 -2.80
C VAL A 191 -1.46 -7.70 -3.59
N PHE A 192 -0.97 -8.74 -2.91
CA PHE A 192 -0.35 -9.88 -3.58
C PHE A 192 -0.34 -11.16 -2.74
N PRO A 193 -0.31 -12.34 -3.39
CA PRO A 193 -0.16 -13.61 -2.69
C PRO A 193 1.30 -13.86 -2.31
N THR A 194 1.53 -14.40 -1.12
CA THR A 194 2.83 -14.83 -0.65
C THR A 194 2.95 -16.35 -0.65
N GLN A 195 4.16 -16.86 -0.86
CA GLN A 195 4.48 -18.29 -0.87
C GLN A 195 3.56 -19.12 -1.80
N ALA A 196 2.82 -20.11 -1.27
CA ALA A 196 1.93 -20.97 -2.04
C ALA A 196 0.51 -20.41 -2.24
N SER A 197 0.22 -19.23 -1.72
CA SER A 197 -1.07 -18.56 -1.93
C SER A 197 -1.25 -18.14 -3.38
N LYS A 198 -2.49 -18.00 -3.79
CA LYS A 198 -2.87 -17.60 -5.15
C LYS A 198 -3.88 -16.47 -5.09
N MET A 199 -3.85 -15.62 -6.10
CA MET A 199 -4.79 -14.53 -6.29
C MET A 199 -4.78 -14.13 -7.76
N LYS A 200 -5.92 -13.73 -8.31
CA LYS A 200 -6.01 -13.01 -9.58
C LYS A 200 -6.02 -11.51 -9.26
N PRO A 201 -4.90 -10.78 -9.48
CA PRO A 201 -4.79 -9.38 -9.09
C PRO A 201 -5.72 -8.49 -9.93
N PHE A 202 -6.22 -7.41 -9.33
CA PHE A 202 -6.88 -6.33 -10.05
C PHE A 202 -5.85 -5.46 -10.77
N PRO A 203 -6.19 -4.91 -11.95
CA PRO A 203 -5.33 -3.98 -12.65
C PRO A 203 -5.26 -2.62 -11.92
N PRO A 204 -4.12 -1.88 -12.06
CA PRO A 204 -2.92 -2.25 -12.80
C PRO A 204 -2.16 -3.38 -12.12
N VAL A 205 -1.44 -4.18 -12.92
CA VAL A 205 -0.75 -5.37 -12.42
C VAL A 205 0.76 -5.20 -12.60
N ALA A 206 1.52 -5.64 -11.62
CA ALA A 206 2.98 -5.66 -11.68
C ALA A 206 3.49 -6.45 -12.91
N PRO A 207 4.69 -6.17 -13.44
CA PRO A 207 5.23 -6.85 -14.62
C PRO A 207 5.27 -8.37 -14.51
N ASN A 208 5.40 -8.92 -13.30
CA ASN A 208 5.40 -10.37 -13.05
C ASN A 208 3.99 -11.00 -12.99
N GLY A 209 2.93 -10.22 -13.16
CA GLY A 209 1.54 -10.69 -13.17
C GLY A 209 0.96 -11.09 -11.81
N LYS A 210 1.67 -10.92 -10.71
CA LYS A 210 1.27 -11.47 -9.40
C LYS A 210 0.74 -10.46 -8.40
N ARG A 211 0.99 -9.17 -8.61
CA ARG A 211 0.71 -8.09 -7.65
C ARG A 211 -0.27 -7.09 -8.26
N SER A 212 -1.32 -6.76 -7.53
CA SER A 212 -2.18 -5.62 -7.87
C SER A 212 -1.50 -4.36 -7.39
N PHE A 213 -1.24 -3.45 -8.30
CA PHE A 213 -0.76 -2.10 -7.99
C PHE A 213 -1.93 -1.17 -7.68
N PRO A 214 -1.74 -0.17 -6.83
CA PRO A 214 -2.76 0.82 -6.57
C PRO A 214 -3.02 1.70 -7.80
N THR A 215 -4.29 2.01 -8.01
CA THR A 215 -4.75 2.93 -9.08
C THR A 215 -4.41 4.38 -8.78
N LYS A 216 -4.08 4.71 -7.52
CA LYS A 216 -3.78 6.06 -7.01
C LYS A 216 -2.70 6.01 -5.94
N ASN A 217 -1.88 7.04 -5.90
CA ASN A 217 -0.80 7.21 -4.93
C ASN A 217 -1.29 8.05 -3.74
N LEU A 218 -1.89 7.40 -2.74
CA LEU A 218 -2.55 8.05 -1.62
C LEU A 218 -1.81 7.92 -0.29
N THR A 219 -0.77 7.10 -0.22
CA THR A 219 0.01 6.88 1.02
C THR A 219 0.72 8.16 1.43
N ARG A 220 0.68 8.45 2.73
CA ARG A 220 1.37 9.57 3.37
C ARG A 220 2.72 9.09 3.92
N GLY A 221 3.67 10.00 4.03
CA GLY A 221 5.04 9.69 4.45
C GLY A 221 5.22 9.46 5.95
N VAL A 222 6.49 9.39 6.34
CA VAL A 222 6.95 9.11 7.71
C VAL A 222 6.20 9.91 8.77
N LYS A 223 5.81 9.23 9.86
CA LYS A 223 5.08 9.77 11.01
C LYS A 223 3.68 10.30 10.72
N GLN A 224 3.19 10.18 9.48
CA GLN A 224 1.83 10.55 9.12
C GLN A 224 0.92 9.33 9.13
N TRP A 225 -0.23 9.44 9.78
CA TRP A 225 -1.20 8.36 9.84
C TRP A 225 -1.83 8.12 8.47
N ASN A 226 -1.80 6.86 8.03
CA ASN A 226 -2.52 6.33 6.89
C ASN A 226 -3.69 5.50 7.39
N HIS A 227 -4.81 5.58 6.73
CA HIS A 227 -5.99 4.80 7.01
C HIS A 227 -6.15 3.71 5.95
N TYR A 228 -6.24 2.47 6.37
CA TYR A 228 -6.61 1.33 5.55
C TYR A 228 -7.99 0.82 5.94
N TYR A 229 -8.83 0.57 4.94
CA TYR A 229 -9.98 -0.28 5.01
C TYR A 229 -9.75 -1.47 4.10
N ILE A 230 -9.82 -2.67 4.65
CA ILE A 230 -9.54 -3.94 3.96
C ILE A 230 -10.80 -4.78 4.02
N ARG A 231 -11.30 -5.19 2.87
CA ARG A 231 -12.47 -6.04 2.74
C ARG A 231 -12.07 -7.40 2.18
N CYS A 232 -12.36 -8.47 2.92
CA CYS A 232 -12.02 -9.85 2.61
C CYS A 232 -13.30 -10.68 2.59
N ILE A 233 -13.94 -10.84 1.41
CA ILE A 233 -15.25 -11.48 1.27
C ILE A 233 -15.24 -12.41 0.06
N ASN A 234 -15.72 -13.66 0.22
CA ASN A 234 -15.84 -14.63 -0.87
C ASN A 234 -14.54 -14.81 -1.67
N SER A 235 -13.41 -14.94 -0.97
CA SER A 235 -12.08 -15.07 -1.59
C SER A 235 -11.69 -13.88 -2.49
N GLU A 236 -12.26 -12.71 -2.23
CA GLU A 236 -11.88 -11.43 -2.82
C GLU A 236 -11.32 -10.52 -1.74
N VAL A 237 -10.20 -9.87 -2.02
CA VAL A 237 -9.62 -8.83 -1.17
C VAL A 237 -9.65 -7.50 -1.90
N ARG A 238 -10.06 -6.44 -1.21
CA ARG A 238 -10.03 -5.05 -1.68
C ARG A 238 -9.41 -4.15 -0.62
N LEU A 239 -8.63 -3.20 -1.07
CA LEU A 239 -7.96 -2.22 -0.22
C LEU A 239 -8.40 -0.80 -0.57
N TRP A 240 -8.80 -0.06 0.46
CA TRP A 240 -8.96 1.40 0.43
C TRP A 240 -7.83 2.05 1.22
N VAL A 241 -7.17 3.01 0.61
CA VAL A 241 -6.13 3.83 1.23
C VAL A 241 -6.65 5.25 1.38
N ASN A 242 -6.67 5.76 2.60
CA ASN A 242 -7.11 7.12 2.91
C ASN A 242 -8.47 7.50 2.27
N GLY A 243 -9.41 6.55 2.25
CA GLY A 243 -10.79 6.72 1.80
C GLY A 243 -11.09 6.38 0.34
N GLU A 244 -10.11 5.91 -0.44
CA GLU A 244 -10.34 5.51 -1.83
C GLU A 244 -9.87 4.08 -2.09
N GLU A 245 -10.65 3.30 -2.86
CA GLU A 245 -10.27 1.97 -3.32
C GLU A 245 -9.11 2.08 -4.30
N VAL A 246 -8.06 1.28 -4.09
CA VAL A 246 -6.84 1.39 -4.88
C VAL A 246 -6.37 0.08 -5.49
N SER A 247 -6.52 -1.04 -4.80
CA SER A 247 -5.95 -2.33 -5.22
C SER A 247 -6.73 -3.51 -4.65
N GLY A 248 -6.41 -4.72 -5.08
CA GLY A 248 -7.04 -5.93 -4.62
C GLY A 248 -6.90 -7.11 -5.56
N GLY A 249 -7.71 -8.14 -5.34
CA GLY A 249 -7.75 -9.30 -6.21
C GLY A 249 -8.84 -10.29 -5.81
N THR A 250 -9.11 -11.21 -6.70
CA THR A 250 -10.13 -12.25 -6.53
C THR A 250 -9.53 -13.65 -6.68
N ASN A 251 -10.33 -14.68 -6.45
CA ASN A 251 -9.88 -16.06 -6.47
C ASN A 251 -8.71 -16.31 -5.51
N CYS A 252 -8.74 -15.66 -4.35
CA CYS A 252 -7.75 -15.86 -3.32
C CYS A 252 -7.82 -17.29 -2.77
N SER A 253 -6.65 -17.91 -2.63
CA SER A 253 -6.52 -19.24 -2.04
C SER A 253 -5.28 -19.27 -1.14
N PRO A 254 -5.45 -19.59 0.16
CA PRO A 254 -6.71 -19.90 0.84
C PRO A 254 -7.63 -18.68 0.97
N GLY A 255 -8.93 -18.92 1.17
CA GLY A 255 -9.98 -17.92 1.45
C GLY A 255 -10.50 -18.00 2.90
N THR A 256 -9.77 -18.69 3.77
CA THR A 256 -10.00 -18.80 5.22
C THR A 256 -8.67 -18.95 5.93
N GLY A 257 -8.51 -18.30 7.09
CA GLY A 257 -7.30 -18.34 7.87
C GLY A 257 -7.18 -17.16 8.82
N TYR A 258 -6.01 -17.00 9.41
CA TYR A 258 -5.75 -15.89 10.33
C TYR A 258 -5.45 -14.60 9.58
N MET A 259 -5.87 -13.47 10.12
CA MET A 259 -5.27 -12.19 9.79
C MET A 259 -4.08 -11.92 10.70
N ALA A 260 -3.11 -11.15 10.23
CA ALA A 260 -1.95 -10.76 11.02
C ALA A 260 -1.38 -9.41 10.58
N ILE A 261 -0.63 -8.79 11.48
CA ILE A 261 0.17 -7.59 11.25
C ILE A 261 1.64 -7.98 11.32
N GLU A 262 2.44 -7.38 10.46
CA GLU A 262 3.82 -7.77 10.22
C GLU A 262 4.83 -6.88 10.95
N SER A 263 5.88 -7.50 11.48
CA SER A 263 7.13 -6.89 11.92
C SER A 263 8.20 -7.17 10.87
N GLU A 264 8.65 -6.16 10.12
CA GLU A 264 9.64 -6.35 9.04
C GLU A 264 10.67 -5.22 8.93
N GLY A 265 11.57 -5.22 9.88
CA GLY A 265 12.83 -4.45 9.81
C GLY A 265 12.72 -2.98 10.15
N SER A 266 11.53 -2.42 10.38
CA SER A 266 11.33 -0.99 10.63
C SER A 266 10.31 -0.73 11.73
N PRO A 267 10.54 0.27 12.61
CA PRO A 267 9.52 0.69 13.56
C PRO A 267 8.28 1.22 12.85
N VAL A 268 7.14 0.66 13.22
CA VAL A 268 5.81 1.03 12.71
C VAL A 268 4.81 1.07 13.84
N GLU A 269 3.84 1.94 13.76
CA GLU A 269 2.78 2.07 14.74
C GLU A 269 1.43 1.84 14.09
N PHE A 270 0.51 1.22 14.86
CA PHE A 270 -0.86 0.97 14.46
C PHE A 270 -1.82 1.47 15.54
N ARG A 271 -2.99 1.93 15.13
CA ARG A 271 -4.09 2.31 16.03
C ARG A 271 -5.44 2.12 15.35
N ASN A 272 -6.51 2.29 16.09
CA ASN A 272 -7.89 2.20 15.58
C ASN A 272 -8.14 0.90 14.81
N ILE A 273 -7.56 -0.21 15.28
CA ILE A 273 -7.74 -1.53 14.67
C ILE A 273 -9.13 -2.02 15.04
N LYS A 274 -9.97 -2.19 14.03
CA LYS A 274 -11.36 -2.65 14.19
C LYS A 274 -11.66 -3.76 13.20
N LEU A 275 -12.49 -4.69 13.60
CA LEU A 275 -12.89 -5.85 12.83
C LEU A 275 -14.41 -5.96 12.78
N ARG A 276 -14.94 -6.36 11.63
CA ARG A 276 -16.29 -6.86 11.46
C ARG A 276 -16.23 -8.24 10.81
N GLU A 277 -16.74 -9.26 11.50
CA GLU A 277 -16.93 -10.60 10.95
C GLU A 277 -18.25 -10.64 10.18
N LEU A 278 -18.26 -11.31 9.05
CA LEU A 278 -19.42 -11.46 8.19
C LEU A 278 -19.77 -12.95 8.03
N PRO A 279 -21.03 -13.28 7.76
CA PRO A 279 -21.47 -14.65 7.53
C PRO A 279 -20.71 -15.38 6.43
#